data_7a4ec1655156f2fb2e6b3f0a343f05c1
#
_entry.id   7a4ec1655156f2fb2e6b3f0a343f05c1
#
_cell.length_a   1.000
_cell.length_b   1.000
_cell.length_c   1.000
_cell.angle_alpha   90.00
_cell.angle_beta   90.00
_cell.angle_gamma   90.00
#
_symmetry.space_group_name_H-M   'P 1'
#
loop_
_entity.id
_entity.type
_entity.pdbx_description
1 polymer ?
#
loop_
_entity_poly.entity_id
_entity_poly.type
_entity_poly.pdbx_seq_one_letter_code
_entity_poly.pdbx_strand_id
1 'polypeptide(L)' 'MDDPYKVLGVSPDASDEEIKRAYRNLAKKYHPDLNPGDQEAARKMQRINAAYEQIKNPEAFRQSQ' A
#
# COMPACT_ATOMS: atom_id res chain seq x y z
N MET A 1 6.13 3.87 13.13
CA MET A 1 5.31 3.84 11.91
C MET A 1 6.05 3.14 10.79
N ASP A 2 5.33 2.38 10.00
CA ASP A 2 5.96 1.65 8.93
C ASP A 2 6.31 2.58 7.78
N ASP A 3 7.48 2.34 7.20
CA ASP A 3 7.92 3.06 6.02
C ASP A 3 7.04 2.63 4.84
N PRO A 4 6.35 3.57 4.17
CA PRO A 4 5.45 3.19 3.08
C PRO A 4 6.17 2.46 1.94
N TYR A 5 7.41 2.80 1.68
CA TYR A 5 8.17 2.10 0.65
C TYR A 5 8.45 0.66 1.05
N LYS A 6 8.73 0.42 2.32
CA LYS A 6 8.94 -0.94 2.81
C LYS A 6 7.64 -1.74 2.79
N VAL A 7 6.54 -1.10 3.10
CA VAL A 7 5.24 -1.78 3.07
C VAL A 7 4.95 -2.29 1.66
N LEU A 8 5.26 -1.48 0.65
CA LEU A 8 5.07 -1.88 -0.74
C LEU A 8 6.20 -2.77 -1.26
N GLY A 9 7.29 -2.88 -0.51
CA GLY A 9 8.43 -3.69 -0.93
C GLY A 9 9.22 -3.08 -2.06
N VAL A 10 9.30 -1.77 -2.11
CA VAL A 10 10.06 -1.06 -3.15
C VAL A 10 11.12 -0.18 -2.52
N SER A 11 12.09 0.22 -3.35
CA SER A 11 13.12 1.15 -2.93
C SER A 11 12.54 2.57 -2.78
N PRO A 12 13.07 3.39 -1.86
CA PRO A 12 12.67 4.81 -1.81
C PRO A 12 12.89 5.56 -3.11
N ASP A 13 13.80 5.05 -3.96
CA ASP A 13 14.08 5.64 -5.27
C ASP A 13 13.24 5.07 -6.38
N ALA A 14 12.28 4.20 -6.07
CA ALA A 14 11.47 3.55 -7.08
C ALA A 14 10.67 4.58 -7.90
N SER A 15 10.53 4.31 -9.19
CA SER A 15 9.74 5.15 -10.07
C SER A 15 8.24 4.99 -9.75
N ASP A 16 7.45 5.94 -10.23
CA ASP A 16 6.00 5.86 -10.09
C ASP A 16 5.46 4.55 -10.64
N GLU A 17 5.99 4.11 -11.77
CA GLU A 17 5.53 2.88 -12.38
C GLU A 17 5.86 1.66 -11.53
N GLU A 18 7.06 1.65 -10.94
CA GLU A 18 7.43 0.56 -10.05
C GLU A 18 6.53 0.52 -8.82
N ILE A 19 6.23 1.68 -8.28
CA ILE A 19 5.35 1.78 -7.11
C ILE A 19 3.96 1.28 -7.46
N LYS A 20 3.41 1.69 -8.60
CA LYS A 20 2.10 1.22 -9.05
C LYS A 20 2.08 -0.28 -9.27
N ARG A 21 3.13 -0.80 -9.87
CA ARG A 21 3.22 -2.24 -10.13
C ARG A 21 3.24 -3.02 -8.82
N ALA A 22 4.04 -2.55 -7.86
CA ALA A 22 4.12 -3.19 -6.56
C ALA A 22 2.75 -3.16 -5.87
N TYR A 23 2.08 -2.03 -5.92
CA TYR A 23 0.74 -1.90 -5.35
C TYR A 23 -0.23 -2.89 -5.98
N ARG A 24 -0.25 -2.97 -7.31
CA ARG A 24 -1.15 -3.89 -8.02
C ARG A 24 -0.89 -5.33 -7.66
N ASN A 25 0.39 -5.71 -7.58
CA ASN A 25 0.74 -7.08 -7.24
C ASN A 25 0.29 -7.44 -5.83
N LEU A 26 0.48 -6.53 -4.89
CA LEU A 26 0.05 -6.74 -3.52
C LEU A 26 -1.48 -6.75 -3.41
N ALA A 27 -2.14 -5.88 -4.18
CA ALA A 27 -3.60 -5.84 -4.19
C ALA A 27 -4.18 -7.16 -4.71
N LYS A 28 -3.57 -7.72 -5.74
CA LYS A 28 -4.02 -9.02 -6.25
C LYS A 28 -3.87 -10.12 -5.21
N LYS A 29 -2.83 -10.02 -4.39
CA LYS A 29 -2.56 -11.04 -3.39
C LYS A 29 -3.48 -10.92 -2.18
N TYR A 30 -3.76 -9.70 -1.74
CA TYR A 30 -4.45 -9.47 -0.46
C TYR A 30 -5.84 -8.86 -0.60
N HIS A 31 -6.36 -8.73 -1.81
CA HIS A 31 -7.67 -8.11 -2.02
C HIS A 31 -8.76 -8.91 -1.31
N PRO A 32 -9.70 -8.23 -0.62
CA PRO A 32 -10.76 -8.93 0.11
C PRO A 32 -11.63 -9.81 -0.76
N ASP A 33 -11.85 -9.44 -2.02
CA ASP A 33 -12.65 -10.24 -2.95
C ASP A 33 -11.99 -11.57 -3.26
N LEU A 34 -10.66 -11.61 -3.23
CA LEU A 34 -9.89 -12.83 -3.49
C LEU A 34 -9.62 -13.61 -2.21
N ASN A 35 -9.81 -12.99 -1.06
CA ASN A 35 -9.55 -13.60 0.22
C ASN A 35 -10.72 -13.37 1.17
N PRO A 36 -11.91 -13.86 0.80
CA PRO A 36 -13.10 -13.60 1.61
C PRO A 36 -12.95 -14.22 3.00
N GLY A 37 -13.28 -13.42 4.02
CA GLY A 37 -13.20 -13.87 5.39
C GLY A 37 -11.80 -13.89 6.00
N ASP A 38 -10.78 -13.52 5.23
CA ASP A 38 -9.41 -13.48 5.73
C ASP A 38 -9.12 -12.10 6.30
N GLN A 39 -9.17 -12.00 7.62
CA GLN A 39 -8.98 -10.72 8.29
C GLN A 39 -7.54 -10.22 8.18
N GLU A 40 -6.57 -11.12 8.13
CA GLU A 40 -5.18 -10.73 7.96
C GLU A 40 -4.94 -10.09 6.60
N ALA A 41 -5.51 -10.68 5.56
CA ALA A 41 -5.41 -10.10 4.22
C ALA A 41 -6.04 -8.72 4.18
N ALA A 42 -7.18 -8.55 4.83
CA ALA A 42 -7.86 -7.26 4.88
C ALA A 42 -6.98 -6.21 5.58
N ARG A 43 -6.35 -6.57 6.69
CA ARG A 43 -5.45 -5.66 7.40
C ARG A 43 -4.24 -5.27 6.55
N LYS A 44 -3.66 -6.26 5.87
CA LYS A 44 -2.53 -5.99 5.00
C LYS A 44 -2.93 -5.09 3.85
N MET A 45 -4.11 -5.30 3.30
CA MET A 45 -4.60 -4.45 2.22
C MET A 45 -4.79 -3.02 2.69
N GLN A 46 -5.28 -2.82 3.92
CA GLN A 46 -5.41 -1.49 4.49
C GLN A 46 -4.05 -0.80 4.61
N ARG A 47 -3.04 -1.52 5.05
CA ARG A 47 -1.69 -0.97 5.13
C ARG A 47 -1.13 -0.62 3.77
N ILE A 48 -1.37 -1.50 2.81
CA ILE A 48 -0.90 -1.29 1.44
C ILE A 48 -1.56 -0.05 0.84
N ASN A 49 -2.87 0.10 1.04
CA ASN A 49 -3.59 1.27 0.57
C ASN A 49 -3.07 2.54 1.23
N ALA A 50 -2.86 2.51 2.53
CA ALA A 50 -2.34 3.66 3.27
C ALA A 50 -0.95 4.04 2.80
N ALA A 51 -0.09 3.05 2.60
CA ALA A 51 1.27 3.30 2.13
C ALA A 51 1.28 3.91 0.73
N TYR A 52 0.47 3.37 -0.15
CA TYR A 52 0.37 3.88 -1.51
C TYR A 52 -0.14 5.32 -1.51
N GLU A 53 -1.19 5.59 -0.75
CA GLU A 53 -1.75 6.91 -0.62
C GLU A 53 -0.73 7.90 -0.06
N GLN A 54 0.02 7.49 0.93
CA GLN A 54 1.04 8.33 1.55
C GLN A 54 2.13 8.73 0.55
N ILE A 55 2.51 7.80 -0.31
CA ILE A 55 3.53 8.07 -1.32
C ILE A 55 2.99 8.98 -2.42
N LYS A 56 1.77 8.70 -2.87
CA LYS A 56 1.18 9.45 -3.98
C LYS A 56 0.65 10.81 -3.54
N ASN A 57 0.23 10.93 -2.30
CA ASN A 57 -0.42 12.15 -1.82
C ASN A 57 -0.01 12.45 -0.37
N PRO A 58 1.27 12.76 -0.14
CA PRO A 58 1.77 12.95 1.23
C PRO A 58 1.09 14.10 1.97
N GLU A 59 0.61 15.10 1.25
CA GLU A 59 -0.03 16.24 1.88
C GLU A 59 -1.36 15.89 2.54
N ALA A 60 -2.07 14.93 1.98
CA ALA A 60 -3.33 14.48 2.56
C ALA A 60 -3.11 13.91 3.96
N PHE A 61 -2.01 13.20 4.16
CA PHE A 61 -1.69 12.64 5.48
C PHE A 61 -1.28 13.70 6.47
N ARG A 62 -0.61 14.75 6.02
CA ARG A 62 -0.26 15.87 6.90
C ARG A 62 -1.48 16.60 7.40
N GLN A 63 -2.46 16.77 6.54
CA GLN A 63 -3.66 17.54 6.87
C GLN A 63 -4.61 16.78 7.79
N SER A 64 -4.52 15.47 7.80
CA SER A 64 -5.43 14.67 8.60
C SER A 64 -5.02 14.57 10.08
N GLN A 65 -3.96 15.22 10.46
CA GLN A 65 -3.53 15.21 11.87
C GLN A 65 -3.99 16.49 12.59
#